data_55e67a33a29a1964f0a81a35261f9a26
#
_entry.id   55e67a33a29a1964f0a81a35261f9a26
#
_cell.length_a   1.000
_cell.length_b   1.000
_cell.length_c   1.000
_cell.angle_alpha   90.00
_cell.angle_beta   90.00
_cell.angle_gamma   90.00
#
_symmetry.space_group_name_H-M   'P 1'
#
loop_
_entity.id
_entity.type
_entity.pdbx_description
1 polymer ?
#
loop_
_entity_poly.entity_id
_entity_poly.type
_entity_poly.pdbx_seq_one_letter_code
_entity_poly.pdbx_strand_id
1 'polypeptide(L)'
;TNPIAGKTGTSQNQSDGWFIGMVPNLVTGVWVGCEDRSARFKSITYGQGATAALPVWGYFMKKCYEDKDLQVSKDPFERPDNLSIKVDCWTPRKVETDSTAVDTEEQDIDEFGL
;
A
#
# COMPACT_ATOMS: atom_id res chain seq x y z
N THR A 1 -15.61 -7.36 9.50
CA THR A 1 -14.39 -6.63 9.09
C THR A 1 -14.84 -5.36 8.39
N ASN A 2 -14.47 -4.20 8.92
CA ASN A 2 -14.84 -2.94 8.28
C ASN A 2 -13.92 -2.67 7.09
N PRO A 3 -14.42 -2.25 5.94
CA PRO A 3 -13.58 -1.87 4.82
C PRO A 3 -12.82 -0.57 5.15
N ILE A 4 -11.51 -0.61 5.04
CA ILE A 4 -10.62 0.51 5.30
C ILE A 4 -9.64 0.59 4.13
N ALA A 5 -9.52 1.76 3.54
CA ALA A 5 -8.43 2.07 2.62
C ALA A 5 -7.42 2.97 3.32
N GLY A 6 -6.13 2.79 3.05
CA GLY A 6 -5.13 3.62 3.70
C GLY A 6 -3.77 3.58 3.03
N LYS A 7 -2.98 4.61 3.32
CA LYS A 7 -1.63 4.77 2.79
C LYS A 7 -0.69 5.33 3.83
N THR A 8 0.47 4.71 3.94
CA THR A 8 1.59 5.22 4.75
C THR A 8 2.44 6.18 3.94
N GLY A 9 3.07 7.12 4.61
CA GLY A 9 4.14 7.95 4.08
C GLY A 9 5.30 8.00 5.07
N THR A 10 6.51 8.02 4.56
CA THR A 10 7.73 8.18 5.36
C THR A 10 8.67 9.08 4.59
N SER A 11 9.08 10.19 5.19
CA SER A 11 10.05 11.07 4.59
C SER A 11 11.47 10.51 4.68
N GLN A 12 12.38 11.07 3.89
CA GLN A 12 13.79 10.68 3.91
C GLN A 12 14.36 10.82 5.32
N ASN A 13 15.24 9.92 5.69
CA ASN A 13 15.88 9.85 7.01
C ASN A 13 14.89 9.70 8.18
N GLN A 14 13.66 9.23 7.93
CA GLN A 14 12.66 8.96 8.97
C GLN A 14 12.34 10.18 9.86
N SER A 15 12.35 11.39 9.30
CA SER A 15 11.99 12.60 10.04
C SER A 15 10.49 12.75 10.23
N ASP A 16 9.69 12.21 9.30
CA ASP A 16 8.23 12.26 9.37
C ASP A 16 7.61 10.91 9.01
N GLY A 17 6.67 10.48 9.80
CA GLY A 17 5.80 9.35 9.54
C GLY A 17 4.36 9.81 9.32
N TRP A 18 3.76 9.42 8.21
CA TRP A 18 2.37 9.72 7.88
C TRP A 18 1.55 8.45 7.76
N PHE A 19 0.31 8.52 8.18
CA PHE A 19 -0.72 7.58 7.79
C PHE A 19 -2.01 8.32 7.49
N ILE A 20 -2.56 8.09 6.31
CA ILE A 20 -3.90 8.55 5.93
C ILE A 20 -4.75 7.33 5.73
N GLY A 21 -5.88 7.28 6.43
CA GLY A 21 -6.86 6.22 6.31
C GLY A 21 -8.25 6.77 6.05
N MET A 22 -9.06 6.00 5.35
CA MET A 22 -10.42 6.37 4.99
C MET A 22 -11.38 5.20 5.14
N VAL A 23 -12.59 5.55 5.52
CA VAL A 23 -13.80 4.74 5.45
C VAL A 23 -14.83 5.51 4.62
N PRO A 24 -15.98 4.94 4.21
CA PRO A 24 -16.87 5.59 3.24
C PRO A 24 -17.25 7.03 3.55
N ASN A 25 -17.41 7.40 4.82
CA ASN A 25 -17.85 8.74 5.23
C ASN A 25 -16.84 9.53 6.08
N LEU A 26 -15.62 9.02 6.24
CA LEU A 26 -14.60 9.71 7.05
C LEU A 26 -13.20 9.48 6.49
N VAL A 27 -12.45 10.57 6.31
CA VAL A 27 -11.02 10.55 5.97
C VAL A 27 -10.24 11.20 7.09
N THR A 28 -9.21 10.53 7.57
CA THR A 28 -8.38 11.04 8.66
C THR A 28 -6.90 10.81 8.38
N GLY A 29 -6.07 11.73 8.84
CA GLY A 29 -4.63 11.67 8.70
C GLY A 29 -3.93 11.81 10.05
N VAL A 30 -2.83 11.09 10.22
CA VAL A 30 -1.92 11.22 11.35
C VAL A 30 -0.53 11.51 10.85
N TRP A 31 0.08 12.52 11.45
CA TRP A 31 1.47 12.86 11.27
C TRP A 31 2.22 12.69 12.58
N VAL A 32 3.38 12.06 12.51
CA VAL A 32 4.33 11.93 13.61
C VAL A 32 5.67 12.44 13.11
N GLY A 33 6.15 13.50 13.71
CA GLY A 33 7.38 14.15 13.31
C GLY A 33 7.74 15.30 14.22
N CYS A 34 8.72 16.06 13.82
CA CYS A 34 9.16 17.27 14.50
C CYS A 34 9.30 18.40 13.47
N GLU A 35 9.10 19.64 13.90
CA GLU A 35 9.32 20.84 13.08
C GLU A 35 10.77 20.91 12.57
N ASP A 36 11.70 20.55 13.45
CA ASP A 36 13.10 20.40 13.05
C ASP A 36 13.37 18.99 12.53
N ARG A 37 13.70 18.88 11.25
CA ARG A 37 14.01 17.60 10.58
C ARG A 37 15.27 16.91 11.09
N SER A 38 16.11 17.57 11.88
CA SER A 38 17.23 16.93 12.57
C SER A 38 16.75 15.99 13.69
N ALA A 39 15.60 16.30 14.28
CA ALA A 39 14.90 15.44 15.22
C ALA A 39 14.20 14.30 14.44
N ARG A 40 14.82 13.12 14.41
CA ARG A 40 14.40 11.99 13.60
C ARG A 40 14.60 10.66 14.32
N PHE A 41 13.88 9.66 13.90
CA PHE A 41 14.15 8.29 14.34
C PHE A 41 15.48 7.78 13.77
N LYS A 42 16.26 7.10 14.59
CA LYS A 42 17.55 6.52 14.16
C LYS A 42 17.38 5.31 13.22
N SER A 43 16.19 4.71 13.20
CA SER A 43 15.90 3.48 12.46
C SER A 43 14.57 3.58 11.74
N ILE A 44 14.50 3.03 10.52
CA ILE A 44 13.26 2.90 9.75
C ILE A 44 12.23 2.06 10.50
N THR A 45 12.66 1.10 11.30
CA THR A 45 11.77 0.21 12.07
C THR A 45 10.82 1.00 12.97
N TYR A 46 11.26 2.09 13.57
CA TYR A 46 10.43 2.93 14.43
C TYR A 46 9.91 4.19 13.74
N GLY A 47 10.57 4.66 12.70
CA GLY A 47 10.27 5.93 12.04
C GLY A 47 9.39 5.83 10.80
N GLN A 48 9.01 4.64 10.36
CA GLN A 48 8.09 4.50 9.24
C GLN A 48 6.64 4.78 9.65
N GLY A 49 5.85 5.32 8.73
CA GLY A 49 4.45 5.66 8.98
C GLY A 49 3.60 4.49 9.50
N ALA A 50 3.96 3.25 9.12
CA ALA A 50 3.27 2.05 9.59
C ALA A 50 3.49 1.76 11.09
N THR A 51 4.62 2.14 11.65
CA THR A 51 4.92 1.90 13.08
C THR A 51 4.70 3.13 13.94
N ALA A 52 4.90 4.33 13.39
CA ALA A 52 4.76 5.57 14.15
C ALA A 52 3.34 6.15 14.08
N ALA A 53 2.76 6.26 12.86
CA ALA A 53 1.50 6.97 12.65
C ALA A 53 0.27 6.04 12.61
N LEU A 54 0.36 4.87 12.00
CA LEU A 54 -0.76 3.93 11.90
C LEU A 54 -1.35 3.51 13.25
N PRO A 55 -0.57 3.19 14.31
CA PRO A 55 -1.16 2.84 15.61
C PRO A 55 -1.98 3.97 16.22
N VAL A 56 -1.51 5.21 16.10
CA VAL A 56 -2.23 6.40 16.57
C VAL A 56 -3.54 6.55 15.81
N TRP A 57 -3.50 6.40 14.48
CA TRP A 57 -4.70 6.38 13.65
C TRP A 57 -5.68 5.28 14.06
N GLY A 58 -5.19 4.09 14.34
CA GLY A 58 -6.02 2.97 14.78
C GLY A 58 -6.73 3.23 16.11
N TYR A 59 -6.05 3.82 17.08
CA TYR A 59 -6.65 4.23 18.35
C TYR A 59 -7.70 5.33 18.15
N PHE A 60 -7.41 6.31 17.31
CA PHE A 60 -8.36 7.37 16.97
C PHE A 60 -9.63 6.81 16.33
N MET A 61 -9.50 5.96 15.30
CA MET A 61 -10.63 5.33 14.63
C MET A 61 -11.44 4.44 15.56
N LYS A 62 -10.78 3.71 16.47
CA LYS A 62 -11.47 2.95 17.51
C LYS A 62 -12.39 3.85 18.33
N LYS A 63 -11.91 5.02 18.75
CA LYS A 63 -12.73 6.01 19.48
C LYS A 63 -13.87 6.56 18.63
N CYS A 64 -13.63 6.84 17.36
CA CYS A 64 -14.67 7.27 16.43
C CYS A 64 -15.78 6.21 16.27
N TYR A 65 -15.43 4.93 16.24
CA TYR A 65 -16.42 3.84 16.16
C TYR A 65 -17.17 3.58 17.48
N GLU A 66 -16.59 3.92 18.62
CA GLU A 66 -17.23 3.84 19.94
C GLU A 66 -18.25 4.97 20.13
N ASP A 67 -18.02 6.12 19.47
CA ASP A 67 -18.90 7.29 19.54
C ASP A 67 -20.06 7.17 18.53
N LYS A 68 -21.25 6.98 19.03
CA LYS A 68 -22.46 6.80 18.21
C LYS A 68 -22.92 8.09 17.52
N ASP A 69 -22.56 9.24 18.04
CA ASP A 69 -22.97 10.51 17.49
C ASP A 69 -22.22 10.83 16.19
N LEU A 70 -21.02 10.30 16.03
CA LEU A 70 -20.22 10.47 14.82
C LEU A 70 -20.72 9.64 13.62
N GLN A 71 -21.52 8.61 13.85
CA GLN A 71 -22.10 7.75 12.80
C GLN A 71 -21.08 7.29 11.74
N VAL A 72 -19.90 6.87 12.19
CA VAL A 72 -18.83 6.39 11.27
C VAL A 72 -19.30 5.12 10.57
N SER A 73 -19.33 5.16 9.24
CA SER A 73 -19.83 4.04 8.42
C SER A 73 -18.94 2.81 8.53
N LYS A 74 -19.61 1.65 8.53
CA LYS A 74 -18.99 0.32 8.43
C LYS A 74 -19.34 -0.36 7.10
N ASP A 75 -20.03 0.35 6.22
CA ASP A 75 -20.45 -0.13 4.93
C ASP A 75 -19.25 -0.30 3.97
N PRO A 76 -19.39 -1.10 2.92
CA PRO A 76 -18.37 -1.16 1.87
C PRO A 76 -18.29 0.17 1.13
N PHE A 77 -17.12 0.44 0.55
CA PHE A 77 -16.99 1.57 -0.37
C PHE A 77 -17.89 1.36 -1.59
N GLU A 78 -18.57 2.42 -2.01
CA GLU A 78 -19.33 2.39 -3.25
C GLU A 78 -18.39 2.14 -4.44
N ARG A 79 -18.75 1.17 -5.24
CA ARG A 79 -18.04 0.87 -6.48
C ARG A 79 -18.81 1.51 -7.64
N PRO A 80 -18.20 2.40 -8.43
CA PRO A 80 -18.83 2.92 -9.63
C PRO A 80 -19.15 1.79 -10.62
N ASP A 81 -20.37 1.78 -11.17
CA ASP A 81 -20.81 0.76 -12.13
C ASP A 81 -20.04 0.82 -13.46
N ASN A 82 -19.57 2.01 -13.83
CA ASN A 82 -18.86 2.27 -15.07
C ASN A 82 -17.45 2.82 -14.80
N LEU A 83 -16.47 1.96 -14.64
CA LEU A 83 -15.06 2.34 -14.59
C LEU A 83 -14.45 2.19 -15.99
N SER A 84 -13.89 3.26 -16.53
CA SER A 84 -13.16 3.23 -17.80
C SER A 84 -11.82 2.49 -17.72
N ILE A 85 -11.36 2.21 -16.51
CA ILE A 85 -10.12 1.48 -16.22
C ILE A 85 -10.41 0.19 -15.46
N LYS A 86 -9.64 -0.85 -15.75
CA LYS A 86 -9.69 -2.10 -14.98
C LYS A 86 -8.97 -1.90 -13.65
N VAL A 87 -9.70 -1.94 -12.55
CA VAL A 87 -9.14 -1.84 -11.17
C VAL A 87 -8.77 -3.20 -10.58
N ASP A 88 -9.23 -4.30 -11.18
CA ASP A 88 -8.88 -5.64 -10.76
C ASP A 88 -7.49 -6.00 -11.29
N CYS A 89 -6.47 -5.78 -10.47
CA CYS A 89 -5.07 -6.09 -10.80
C CYS A 89 -4.80 -7.60 -10.94
N TRP A 90 -5.76 -8.44 -10.63
CA TRP A 90 -5.63 -9.90 -10.56
C TRP A 90 -6.29 -10.62 -11.75
N THR A 91 -6.20 -10.10 -12.97
CA THR A 91 -6.42 -10.94 -14.15
C THR A 91 -5.09 -11.59 -14.51
N PRO A 92 -4.96 -12.93 -14.47
CA PRO A 92 -3.77 -13.59 -14.99
C PRO A 92 -3.60 -13.13 -16.44
N ARG A 93 -2.44 -12.58 -16.75
CA ARG A 93 -2.09 -12.21 -18.11
C ARG A 93 -2.12 -13.51 -18.92
N LYS A 94 -3.08 -13.66 -19.85
CA LYS A 94 -3.00 -14.73 -20.84
C LYS A 94 -1.69 -14.50 -21.58
N VAL A 95 -0.72 -15.34 -21.33
CA VAL A 95 0.45 -15.45 -22.20
C VAL A 95 -0.10 -16.06 -23.47
N GLU A 96 -0.31 -15.24 -24.49
CA GLU A 96 -0.44 -15.75 -25.85
C GLU A 96 0.91 -16.37 -26.18
N THR A 97 0.96 -17.68 -26.14
CA THR A 97 2.08 -18.44 -26.70
C THR A 97 1.97 -18.26 -28.20
N ASP A 98 2.75 -17.29 -28.72
CA ASP A 98 2.98 -17.16 -30.13
C ASP A 98 3.74 -18.42 -30.56
N SER A 99 3.05 -19.29 -31.29
CA SER A 99 3.55 -20.57 -31.77
C SER A 99 4.36 -20.39 -33.06
N THR A 100 5.31 -19.48 -33.00
CA THR A 100 6.42 -19.42 -33.95
C THR A 100 7.74 -19.70 -33.22
N ALA A 101 7.86 -20.93 -32.70
CA ALA A 101 9.15 -21.43 -32.30
C ALA A 101 9.93 -21.69 -33.61
N VAL A 102 10.89 -20.82 -33.87
CA VAL A 102 11.96 -21.09 -34.82
C VAL A 102 12.83 -22.17 -34.17
N ASP A 103 12.90 -23.33 -34.83
CA ASP A 103 13.87 -24.38 -34.54
C ASP A 103 15.27 -23.77 -34.58
N THR A 104 15.86 -23.58 -33.41
CA THR A 104 17.31 -23.31 -33.31
C THR A 104 17.99 -24.65 -33.08
N GLU A 105 18.68 -25.13 -34.10
CA GLU A 105 19.53 -26.30 -34.07
C GLU A 105 20.48 -26.23 -32.87
N GLU A 106 20.51 -27.32 -32.12
CA GLU A 106 21.57 -27.63 -31.16
C GLU A 106 22.90 -27.70 -31.91
N GLN A 107 23.78 -26.74 -31.71
CA GLN A 107 25.19 -26.87 -32.03
C GLN A 107 25.90 -27.42 -30.80
N ASP A 108 26.26 -28.70 -30.93
CA ASP A 108 27.24 -29.37 -30.10
C ASP A 108 28.55 -28.57 -30.06
N ILE A 109 28.89 -28.05 -28.88
CA ILE A 109 30.25 -27.58 -28.59
C ILE A 109 30.93 -28.58 -27.67
N ASP A 110 31.24 -29.76 -28.27
CA ASP A 110 32.39 -30.53 -27.84
C ASP A 110 33.60 -29.94 -28.57
N GLU A 111 34.49 -29.31 -27.86
CA GLU A 111 35.92 -29.21 -28.08
C GLU A 111 36.50 -27.92 -27.47
N PHE A 112 36.89 -28.02 -26.22
CA PHE A 112 38.13 -27.41 -25.75
C PHE A 112 38.59 -28.18 -24.52
N GLY A 113 39.43 -29.18 -24.78
CA GLY A 113 40.32 -29.73 -23.78
C GLY A 113 41.40 -28.69 -23.40
N LEU A 114 41.61 -28.55 -22.13
CA LEU A 114 42.86 -28.48 -21.36
C LEU A 114 42.55 -28.37 -19.89
#